data_4cc279c46da369d13c5201dcb44db0f8
#
_entry.id   4cc279c46da369d13c5201dcb44db0f8
#
_cell.length_a   1.000
_cell.length_b   1.000
_cell.length_c   1.000
_cell.angle_alpha   90.00
_cell.angle_beta   90.00
_cell.angle_gamma   90.00
#
_symmetry.space_group_name_H-M   'P 1'
#
loop_
_entity.id
_entity.type
_entity.pdbx_description
1 polymer ?
#
loop_
_entity_poly.entity_id
_entity_poly.type
_entity_poly.pdbx_seq_one_letter_code
_entity_poly.pdbx_strand_id
1 'polypeptide(L)'
;MKCITHPSVVCLVALGALGVVWAGSRVAAPAGPAEAWRAERRIIDLHQHVDYQEAHLRRCLRIMDRVGVGLVVNLSGGTVTHEPGQVSEFARNRTLADRLLPGRFVHYFNLDYTGWDDPDWSARAVGQVEEAQRLGAAGLKEFKRLGLYLRDRSGQLLRVDEPKLDPVWKRCGELGLPVSIHVADPRAFWRPYDATNERWQELKDHPAWWFGDPAKYPPFYDLLNALNRVIERHPETTFVCVHFANNAEDLDWVDRSLDRYPNMRADLAARIPELGRHDRAKVRRLFVKHQDRILFGTDFQVYDRLILGSSGNEPPPTDDDAGVFFAKEWRWLETNHRQFEHMTPIQDDWKIDAIALPPEVLRKVYFDNARRLLVRSLPLPTLRATRIGHDFKPDGRLSEAGWDNAPVARLEYTLQEGQARPEIATTVRLLWSARHLYLGYEAPYTKLTVFKPASLNAERLGLWDKDVVEVFVGADPANPNHYTEFEVAPTGEKLDLVLHLPAKDFAWSSGCEAAVRVDRRRRVWTTEMRIPLAALSAAQPAPGTRWRINLYRHDLAHRAFLAWNPTATASAHTPERFGFLVFGD
;
A
#
# COMPACT_ATOMS: atom_id res chain seq x y z
N MET A 1 15.27 82.92 49.39
CA MET A 1 14.24 83.33 50.37
C MET A 1 13.26 82.17 50.51
N LYS A 2 13.30 81.49 51.67
CA LYS A 2 12.21 81.08 52.56
C LYS A 2 10.97 80.50 51.86
N CYS A 3 10.36 79.39 52.22
CA CYS A 3 10.23 78.56 53.46
C CYS A 3 9.61 77.26 53.04
N ILE A 4 10.10 76.07 53.47
CA ILE A 4 9.64 75.19 54.54
C ILE A 4 8.10 75.01 54.58
N THR A 5 7.60 73.80 54.31
CA THR A 5 6.93 72.93 55.31
C THR A 5 6.58 71.54 54.73
N HIS A 6 7.04 70.49 55.43
CA HIS A 6 6.45 69.13 55.47
C HIS A 6 5.22 69.13 56.42
N PRO A 7 4.40 68.12 56.59
CA PRO A 7 4.37 66.73 56.09
C PRO A 7 2.95 66.18 55.78
N SER A 8 2.83 64.99 55.24
CA SER A 8 1.97 63.94 55.82
C SER A 8 2.10 62.66 55.00
N VAL A 9 2.54 61.62 55.71
CA VAL A 9 2.61 60.24 55.24
C VAL A 9 1.18 59.67 55.19
N VAL A 10 0.76 59.18 54.05
CA VAL A 10 -0.39 58.27 53.93
C VAL A 10 0.11 56.98 53.30
N CYS A 11 0.17 55.93 54.11
CA CYS A 11 0.38 54.56 53.66
C CYS A 11 -0.82 54.11 52.84
N LEU A 12 -0.62 53.90 51.51
CA LEU A 12 -1.54 53.12 50.69
C LEU A 12 -0.98 51.72 50.48
N VAL A 13 -1.66 50.76 51.10
CA VAL A 13 -1.43 49.35 50.90
C VAL A 13 -1.92 49.00 49.48
N ALA A 14 -0.99 48.79 48.55
CA ALA A 14 -1.30 48.25 47.23
C ALA A 14 -1.48 46.73 47.33
N LEU A 15 -2.73 46.29 47.25
CA LEU A 15 -3.08 44.87 46.98
C LEU A 15 -2.64 44.51 45.54
N GLY A 16 -1.50 43.84 45.43
CA GLY A 16 -1.04 43.23 44.21
C GLY A 16 -1.94 42.07 43.81
N ALA A 17 -2.81 42.28 42.82
CA ALA A 17 -3.48 41.19 42.13
C ALA A 17 -2.43 40.42 41.31
N LEU A 18 -1.99 39.27 41.76
CA LEU A 18 -1.27 38.29 40.95
C LEU A 18 -2.23 37.73 39.91
N GLY A 19 -2.21 38.32 38.73
CA GLY A 19 -2.84 37.76 37.53
C GLY A 19 -2.08 36.49 37.13
N VAL A 20 -2.61 35.33 37.51
CA VAL A 20 -2.18 34.03 36.94
C VAL A 20 -2.57 34.06 35.48
N VAL A 21 -1.61 34.35 34.61
CA VAL A 21 -1.76 34.12 33.18
C VAL A 21 -1.78 32.60 32.99
N TRP A 22 -2.98 32.07 32.86
CA TRP A 22 -3.16 30.71 32.33
C TRP A 22 -2.65 30.70 30.88
N ALA A 23 -1.41 30.27 30.68
CA ALA A 23 -0.96 29.82 29.37
C ALA A 23 -1.80 28.59 29.02
N GLY A 24 -2.94 28.82 28.40
CA GLY A 24 -3.75 27.75 27.82
C GLY A 24 -2.88 27.01 26.83
N SER A 25 -2.41 25.82 27.20
CA SER A 25 -1.89 24.85 26.27
C SER A 25 -2.98 24.68 25.21
N ARG A 26 -2.78 25.24 24.03
CA ARG A 26 -3.60 24.88 22.87
C ARG A 26 -3.38 23.39 22.68
N VAL A 27 -4.31 22.57 23.17
CA VAL A 27 -4.42 21.19 22.73
C VAL A 27 -4.50 21.29 21.21
N ALA A 28 -3.47 20.85 20.52
CA ALA A 28 -3.49 20.78 19.07
C ALA A 28 -4.77 20.04 18.67
N ALA A 29 -5.51 20.59 17.74
CA ALA A 29 -6.67 19.89 17.19
C ALA A 29 -6.21 18.50 16.76
N PRO A 30 -6.99 17.43 17.04
CA PRO A 30 -6.57 16.08 16.66
C PRO A 30 -6.23 16.08 15.17
N ALA A 31 -5.06 15.54 14.83
CA ALA A 31 -4.61 15.38 13.45
C ALA A 31 -5.73 14.72 12.65
N GLY A 32 -6.02 15.24 11.46
CA GLY A 32 -7.02 14.63 10.59
C GLY A 32 -6.61 13.18 10.24
N PRO A 33 -7.56 12.31 9.81
CA PRO A 33 -7.25 10.91 9.52
C PRO A 33 -6.08 10.72 8.54
N ALA A 34 -5.96 11.57 7.53
CA ALA A 34 -4.88 11.51 6.55
C ALA A 34 -3.49 11.81 7.15
N GLU A 35 -3.42 12.73 8.11
CA GLU A 35 -2.17 13.00 8.83
C GLU A 35 -1.75 11.81 9.69
N ALA A 36 -2.71 11.16 10.36
CA ALA A 36 -2.44 9.92 11.08
C ALA A 36 -1.92 8.81 10.16
N TRP A 37 -2.52 8.65 8.97
CA TRP A 37 -2.04 7.65 8.00
C TRP A 37 -0.63 7.95 7.49
N ARG A 38 -0.26 9.21 7.28
CA ARG A 38 1.12 9.59 6.95
C ARG A 38 2.08 9.30 8.10
N ALA A 39 1.70 9.63 9.34
CA ALA A 39 2.50 9.32 10.52
C ALA A 39 2.70 7.80 10.70
N GLU A 40 1.69 7.00 10.37
CA GLU A 40 1.73 5.53 10.37
C GLU A 40 2.38 4.95 9.09
N ARG A 41 2.78 5.78 8.13
CA ARG A 41 3.32 5.37 6.82
C ARG A 41 2.38 4.45 6.05
N ARG A 42 1.10 4.74 6.06
CA ARG A 42 0.06 3.95 5.39
C ARG A 42 -0.26 4.45 3.97
N ILE A 43 0.62 5.24 3.35
CA ILE A 43 0.48 5.68 1.96
C ILE A 43 1.28 4.73 1.06
N ILE A 44 0.66 4.29 -0.04
CA ILE A 44 1.34 3.54 -1.11
C ILE A 44 1.37 4.43 -2.35
N ASP A 45 2.58 4.78 -2.79
CA ASP A 45 2.77 5.46 -4.07
C ASP A 45 3.00 4.41 -5.16
N LEU A 46 1.99 4.25 -6.03
CA LEU A 46 1.99 3.19 -7.03
C LEU A 46 2.84 3.51 -8.27
N HIS A 47 3.33 4.74 -8.41
CA HIS A 47 4.00 5.18 -9.61
C HIS A 47 5.22 6.05 -9.30
N GLN A 48 6.37 5.41 -9.14
CA GLN A 48 7.66 6.08 -9.05
C GLN A 48 8.69 5.44 -9.99
N HIS A 49 9.73 6.21 -10.30
CA HIS A 49 10.88 5.76 -11.06
C HIS A 49 12.14 6.07 -10.27
N VAL A 50 12.77 5.05 -9.70
CA VAL A 50 13.97 5.20 -8.88
C VAL A 50 15.08 4.37 -9.49
N ASP A 51 16.20 5.01 -9.82
CA ASP A 51 17.40 4.32 -10.27
C ASP A 51 17.98 3.46 -9.14
N TYR A 52 18.45 2.26 -9.50
CA TYR A 52 18.95 1.28 -8.55
C TYR A 52 20.42 1.50 -8.17
N GLN A 53 20.78 2.74 -7.92
CA GLN A 53 22.00 3.10 -7.21
C GLN A 53 21.71 3.26 -5.71
N GLU A 54 22.63 2.82 -4.85
CA GLU A 54 22.44 2.90 -3.40
C GLU A 54 22.11 4.33 -2.92
N ALA A 55 22.82 5.33 -3.46
CA ALA A 55 22.60 6.73 -3.11
C ALA A 55 21.17 7.20 -3.44
N HIS A 56 20.64 6.80 -4.61
CA HIS A 56 19.31 7.18 -5.08
C HIS A 56 18.21 6.46 -4.29
N LEU A 57 18.37 5.16 -4.05
CA LEU A 57 17.46 4.39 -3.22
C LEU A 57 17.36 4.97 -1.79
N ARG A 58 18.51 5.29 -1.17
CA ARG A 58 18.55 5.91 0.16
C ARG A 58 17.98 7.33 0.15
N ARG A 59 18.20 8.11 -0.91
CA ARG A 59 17.60 9.45 -1.08
C ARG A 59 16.08 9.35 -1.17
N CYS A 60 15.58 8.46 -2.02
CA CYS A 60 14.14 8.21 -2.11
C CYS A 60 13.55 7.86 -0.74
N LEU A 61 14.14 6.91 0.00
CA LEU A 61 13.64 6.52 1.32
C LEU A 61 13.56 7.69 2.30
N ARG A 62 14.62 8.54 2.37
CA ARG A 62 14.60 9.71 3.27
C ARG A 62 13.46 10.67 2.94
N ILE A 63 13.23 10.91 1.64
CA ILE A 63 12.13 11.77 1.21
C ILE A 63 10.79 11.13 1.57
N MET A 64 10.59 9.83 1.26
CA MET A 64 9.35 9.10 1.56
C MET A 64 9.05 9.07 3.06
N ASP A 65 10.07 8.87 3.91
CA ASP A 65 9.93 8.90 5.36
C ASP A 65 9.46 10.27 5.87
N ARG A 66 9.95 11.36 5.28
CA ARG A 66 9.58 12.73 5.61
C ARG A 66 8.14 13.07 5.20
N VAL A 67 7.68 12.56 4.05
CA VAL A 67 6.34 12.88 3.53
C VAL A 67 5.27 11.85 3.93
N GLY A 68 5.65 10.76 4.61
CA GLY A 68 4.74 9.76 5.13
C GLY A 68 4.33 8.66 4.14
N VAL A 69 5.07 8.47 3.04
CA VAL A 69 4.88 7.35 2.12
C VAL A 69 5.54 6.09 2.69
N GLY A 70 4.76 5.04 2.87
CA GLY A 70 5.22 3.78 3.47
C GLY A 70 5.79 2.79 2.47
N LEU A 71 5.20 2.72 1.30
CA LEU A 71 5.57 1.77 0.25
C LEU A 71 5.66 2.48 -1.11
N VAL A 72 6.72 2.20 -1.83
CA VAL A 72 6.96 2.68 -3.19
C VAL A 72 6.84 1.53 -4.17
N VAL A 73 6.06 1.71 -5.22
CA VAL A 73 6.10 0.83 -6.40
C VAL A 73 7.04 1.44 -7.42
N ASN A 74 8.21 0.84 -7.58
CA ASN A 74 9.18 1.27 -8.59
C ASN A 74 8.89 0.60 -9.93
N LEU A 75 8.50 1.40 -10.90
CA LEU A 75 8.11 0.93 -12.25
C LEU A 75 9.32 0.73 -13.20
N SER A 76 10.53 1.03 -12.74
CA SER A 76 11.78 0.91 -13.51
C SER A 76 12.63 -0.27 -13.04
N GLY A 77 12.02 -1.44 -12.76
CA GLY A 77 12.74 -2.60 -12.21
C GLY A 77 13.78 -3.21 -13.15
N GLY A 78 13.67 -2.96 -14.45
CA GLY A 78 14.55 -3.52 -15.48
C GLY A 78 13.99 -4.81 -16.11
N THR A 79 14.74 -5.36 -17.06
CA THR A 79 14.36 -6.58 -17.79
C THR A 79 14.85 -7.84 -17.08
N VAL A 80 14.19 -8.96 -17.38
CA VAL A 80 14.58 -10.29 -16.86
C VAL A 80 15.47 -11.06 -17.83
N THR A 81 15.63 -10.58 -19.05
CA THR A 81 16.52 -11.17 -20.04
C THR A 81 17.96 -10.97 -19.66
N HIS A 82 18.81 -11.95 -19.93
CA HIS A 82 20.24 -11.92 -19.62
C HIS A 82 21.01 -12.93 -20.47
N GLU A 83 22.30 -12.70 -20.63
CA GLU A 83 23.22 -13.64 -21.25
C GLU A 83 23.39 -14.89 -20.34
N PRO A 84 23.69 -16.06 -20.92
CA PRO A 84 23.95 -17.27 -20.14
C PRO A 84 24.99 -17.07 -19.03
N GLY A 85 24.66 -17.45 -17.82
CA GLY A 85 25.54 -17.30 -16.64
C GLY A 85 25.54 -15.90 -16.00
N GLN A 86 24.80 -14.95 -16.56
CA GLN A 86 24.61 -13.62 -15.98
C GLN A 86 23.35 -13.55 -15.13
N VAL A 87 23.32 -12.61 -14.21
CA VAL A 87 22.10 -12.25 -13.44
C VAL A 87 21.39 -11.13 -14.18
N SER A 88 20.07 -11.26 -14.36
CA SER A 88 19.28 -10.24 -15.03
C SER A 88 19.31 -8.89 -14.30
N GLU A 89 19.04 -7.82 -15.03
CA GLU A 89 18.94 -6.47 -14.47
C GLU A 89 17.92 -6.44 -13.34
N PHE A 90 16.71 -6.95 -13.57
CA PHE A 90 15.64 -7.00 -12.57
C PHE A 90 16.08 -7.71 -11.27
N ALA A 91 16.72 -8.88 -11.39
CA ALA A 91 17.16 -9.64 -10.22
C ALA A 91 18.23 -8.90 -9.40
N ARG A 92 19.20 -8.23 -10.06
CA ARG A 92 20.21 -7.39 -9.39
C ARG A 92 19.56 -6.21 -8.67
N ASN A 93 18.71 -5.48 -9.39
CA ASN A 93 18.03 -4.29 -8.90
C ASN A 93 17.18 -4.60 -7.66
N ARG A 94 16.37 -5.64 -7.74
CA ARG A 94 15.56 -6.10 -6.61
C ARG A 94 16.41 -6.50 -5.41
N THR A 95 17.45 -7.33 -5.64
CA THR A 95 18.33 -7.79 -4.56
C THR A 95 18.98 -6.62 -3.83
N LEU A 96 19.42 -5.60 -4.57
CA LEU A 96 20.00 -4.40 -3.97
C LEU A 96 18.99 -3.62 -3.12
N ALA A 97 17.80 -3.36 -3.67
CA ALA A 97 16.77 -2.60 -2.97
C ALA A 97 16.24 -3.35 -1.73
N ASP A 98 15.95 -4.65 -1.83
CA ASP A 98 15.47 -5.48 -0.71
C ASP A 98 16.50 -5.56 0.43
N ARG A 99 17.80 -5.57 0.10
CA ARG A 99 18.88 -5.53 1.10
C ARG A 99 18.97 -4.19 1.80
N LEU A 100 18.87 -3.08 1.06
CA LEU A 100 19.06 -1.73 1.61
C LEU A 100 17.81 -1.21 2.31
N LEU A 101 16.64 -1.55 1.80
CA LEU A 101 15.36 -0.94 2.14
C LEU A 101 14.27 -2.02 2.32
N PRO A 102 14.47 -2.99 3.22
CA PRO A 102 13.58 -4.13 3.35
C PRO A 102 12.13 -3.68 3.61
N GLY A 103 11.22 -4.17 2.77
CA GLY A 103 9.79 -3.91 2.92
C GLY A 103 9.31 -2.52 2.50
N ARG A 104 10.14 -1.70 1.86
CA ARG A 104 9.81 -0.33 1.45
C ARG A 104 9.58 -0.18 -0.05
N PHE A 105 9.99 -1.16 -0.85
CA PHE A 105 9.85 -1.15 -2.30
C PHE A 105 9.13 -2.39 -2.81
N VAL A 106 8.38 -2.20 -3.85
CA VAL A 106 7.77 -3.23 -4.70
C VAL A 106 8.22 -2.95 -6.13
N HIS A 107 8.58 -4.00 -6.88
CA HIS A 107 9.27 -3.84 -8.16
C HIS A 107 8.41 -4.37 -9.31
N TYR A 108 8.23 -3.54 -10.35
CA TYR A 108 7.66 -3.95 -11.62
C TYR A 108 8.78 -4.20 -12.61
N PHE A 109 8.66 -5.27 -13.39
CA PHE A 109 9.62 -5.55 -14.46
C PHE A 109 9.24 -4.82 -15.76
N ASN A 110 10.17 -4.74 -16.69
CA ASN A 110 10.00 -4.15 -18.00
C ASN A 110 10.21 -5.21 -19.08
N LEU A 111 9.36 -5.21 -20.11
CA LEU A 111 9.44 -6.19 -21.20
C LEU A 111 10.60 -5.83 -22.15
N ASP A 112 11.36 -6.85 -22.55
CA ASP A 112 12.39 -6.74 -23.58
C ASP A 112 11.80 -7.07 -24.95
N TYR A 113 11.92 -6.14 -25.88
CA TYR A 113 11.42 -6.25 -27.26
C TYR A 113 12.46 -6.72 -28.26
N THR A 114 13.66 -7.07 -27.82
CA THR A 114 14.72 -7.60 -28.68
C THR A 114 14.23 -8.83 -29.44
N GLY A 115 14.45 -8.83 -30.75
CA GLY A 115 13.98 -9.91 -31.63
C GLY A 115 12.47 -9.91 -31.90
N TRP A 116 11.79 -8.76 -31.79
CA TRP A 116 10.34 -8.64 -32.05
C TRP A 116 9.87 -9.31 -33.34
N ASP A 117 10.67 -9.20 -34.41
CA ASP A 117 10.30 -9.77 -35.72
C ASP A 117 10.43 -11.28 -35.81
N ASP A 118 11.07 -11.92 -34.81
CA ASP A 118 11.23 -13.38 -34.80
C ASP A 118 9.87 -14.07 -34.56
N PRO A 119 9.66 -15.25 -35.18
CA PRO A 119 8.38 -15.93 -35.10
C PRO A 119 8.06 -16.44 -33.68
N ASP A 120 9.08 -16.70 -32.85
CA ASP A 120 8.96 -17.20 -31.47
C ASP A 120 8.95 -16.10 -30.41
N TRP A 121 9.02 -14.82 -30.79
CA TRP A 121 9.10 -13.70 -29.84
C TRP A 121 7.99 -13.75 -28.79
N SER A 122 6.74 -14.02 -29.18
CA SER A 122 5.62 -14.08 -28.23
C SER A 122 5.83 -15.14 -27.14
N ALA A 123 6.39 -16.30 -27.51
CA ALA A 123 6.69 -17.37 -26.54
C ALA A 123 7.81 -16.94 -25.59
N ARG A 124 8.87 -16.31 -26.11
CA ARG A 124 9.95 -15.75 -25.26
C ARG A 124 9.44 -14.64 -24.35
N ALA A 125 8.54 -13.78 -24.81
CA ALA A 125 7.95 -12.71 -24.02
C ALA A 125 7.06 -13.27 -22.87
N VAL A 126 6.31 -14.36 -23.11
CA VAL A 126 5.60 -15.09 -22.05
C VAL A 126 6.59 -15.66 -21.05
N GLY A 127 7.71 -16.22 -21.50
CA GLY A 127 8.79 -16.68 -20.62
C GLY A 127 9.37 -15.57 -19.74
N GLN A 128 9.47 -14.32 -20.25
CA GLN A 128 9.87 -13.17 -19.44
C GLN A 128 8.87 -12.89 -18.31
N VAL A 129 7.55 -12.99 -18.56
CA VAL A 129 6.51 -12.79 -17.54
C VAL A 129 6.62 -13.85 -16.43
N GLU A 130 6.83 -15.11 -16.82
CA GLU A 130 6.99 -16.22 -15.87
C GLU A 130 8.25 -16.09 -15.02
N GLU A 131 9.37 -15.73 -15.66
CA GLU A 131 10.63 -15.50 -14.96
C GLU A 131 10.53 -14.29 -14.02
N ALA A 132 9.90 -13.20 -14.46
CA ALA A 132 9.67 -12.03 -13.62
C ALA A 132 8.84 -12.38 -12.37
N GLN A 133 7.77 -13.17 -12.54
CA GLN A 133 6.96 -13.65 -11.43
C GLN A 133 7.79 -14.53 -10.47
N ARG A 134 8.60 -15.45 -11.01
CA ARG A 134 9.50 -16.31 -10.22
C ARG A 134 10.55 -15.49 -9.44
N LEU A 135 11.05 -14.43 -10.05
CA LEU A 135 11.96 -13.45 -9.42
C LEU A 135 11.23 -12.48 -8.49
N GLY A 136 9.90 -12.57 -8.35
CA GLY A 136 9.08 -11.80 -7.42
C GLY A 136 8.75 -10.40 -7.90
N ALA A 137 8.62 -10.20 -9.21
CA ALA A 137 8.00 -9.00 -9.75
C ALA A 137 6.56 -8.87 -9.26
N ALA A 138 6.13 -7.65 -8.95
CA ALA A 138 4.78 -7.35 -8.50
C ALA A 138 3.84 -6.95 -9.65
N GLY A 139 4.37 -6.73 -10.82
CA GLY A 139 3.63 -6.36 -12.03
C GLY A 139 4.57 -6.06 -13.20
N LEU A 140 3.97 -5.78 -14.35
CA LEU A 140 4.64 -5.33 -15.57
C LEU A 140 4.42 -3.82 -15.76
N LYS A 141 5.47 -3.07 -16.04
CA LYS A 141 5.36 -1.69 -16.57
C LYS A 141 5.66 -1.67 -18.05
N GLU A 142 4.69 -1.23 -18.82
CA GLU A 142 4.90 -0.83 -20.21
C GLU A 142 4.95 0.70 -20.29
N PHE A 143 6.06 1.21 -20.83
CA PHE A 143 6.26 2.63 -21.09
C PHE A 143 5.54 3.04 -22.39
N LYS A 144 5.46 4.35 -22.67
CA LYS A 144 4.87 4.89 -23.90
C LYS A 144 5.67 4.56 -25.18
N ARG A 145 6.19 3.33 -25.25
CA ARG A 145 6.98 2.86 -26.39
C ARG A 145 6.10 2.34 -27.53
N LEU A 146 5.03 1.64 -27.17
CA LEU A 146 4.08 1.06 -28.12
C LEU A 146 3.20 2.15 -28.71
N GLY A 147 3.23 2.26 -30.02
CA GLY A 147 2.51 3.26 -30.80
C GLY A 147 3.27 4.57 -31.02
N LEU A 148 4.38 4.83 -30.29
CA LEU A 148 5.13 6.09 -30.39
C LEU A 148 6.61 5.92 -30.76
N TYR A 149 7.28 4.87 -30.29
CA TYR A 149 8.74 4.74 -30.46
C TYR A 149 9.20 3.41 -31.04
N LEU A 150 8.65 2.28 -30.58
CA LEU A 150 9.06 0.98 -31.06
C LEU A 150 8.58 0.73 -32.48
N ARG A 151 9.47 0.21 -33.30
CA ARG A 151 9.18 -0.11 -34.71
C ARG A 151 9.65 -1.53 -35.04
N ASP A 152 8.91 -2.18 -35.93
CA ASP A 152 9.32 -3.44 -36.52
C ASP A 152 10.43 -3.22 -37.59
N ARG A 153 10.88 -4.32 -38.20
CA ARG A 153 11.89 -4.33 -39.26
C ARG A 153 11.47 -3.52 -40.51
N SER A 154 10.18 -3.37 -40.75
CA SER A 154 9.65 -2.57 -41.88
C SER A 154 9.62 -1.06 -41.56
N GLY A 155 9.88 -0.66 -40.32
CA GLY A 155 9.76 0.70 -39.83
C GLY A 155 8.37 1.08 -39.35
N GLN A 156 7.43 0.14 -39.24
CA GLN A 156 6.08 0.37 -38.73
C GLN A 156 6.07 0.44 -37.22
N LEU A 157 5.34 1.40 -36.63
CA LEU A 157 5.18 1.51 -35.18
C LEU A 157 4.45 0.29 -34.63
N LEU A 158 5.01 -0.32 -33.59
CA LEU A 158 4.37 -1.41 -32.86
C LEU A 158 3.21 -0.84 -32.04
N ARG A 159 2.05 -1.41 -32.19
CA ARG A 159 0.84 -0.97 -31.46
C ARG A 159 0.66 -1.80 -30.18
N VAL A 160 0.02 -1.22 -29.19
CA VAL A 160 -0.29 -1.94 -27.93
C VAL A 160 -1.24 -3.12 -28.14
N ASP A 161 -2.09 -3.06 -29.18
CA ASP A 161 -3.07 -4.09 -29.55
C ASP A 161 -2.56 -5.09 -30.61
N GLU A 162 -1.24 -5.16 -30.82
CA GLU A 162 -0.62 -6.18 -31.67
C GLU A 162 -0.95 -7.59 -31.18
N PRO A 163 -1.39 -8.50 -32.07
CA PRO A 163 -1.71 -9.88 -31.68
C PRO A 163 -0.56 -10.63 -31.02
N LYS A 164 0.70 -10.29 -31.34
CA LYS A 164 1.89 -10.86 -30.70
C LYS A 164 1.97 -10.57 -29.19
N LEU A 165 1.34 -9.49 -28.70
CA LEU A 165 1.31 -9.11 -27.30
C LEU A 165 0.18 -9.78 -26.51
N ASP A 166 -0.88 -10.28 -27.18
CA ASP A 166 -2.02 -10.91 -26.49
C ASP A 166 -1.61 -12.04 -25.52
N PRO A 167 -0.66 -12.95 -25.87
CA PRO A 167 -0.20 -13.96 -24.93
C PRO A 167 0.48 -13.39 -23.66
N VAL A 168 1.16 -12.24 -23.79
CA VAL A 168 1.81 -11.54 -22.66
C VAL A 168 0.74 -10.99 -21.71
N TRP A 169 -0.25 -10.26 -22.26
CA TRP A 169 -1.34 -9.70 -21.45
C TRP A 169 -2.12 -10.80 -20.74
N LYS A 170 -2.47 -11.86 -21.45
CA LYS A 170 -3.17 -13.02 -20.91
C LYS A 170 -2.35 -13.65 -19.76
N ARG A 171 -1.05 -13.87 -19.97
CA ARG A 171 -0.19 -14.51 -18.96
C ARG A 171 -0.06 -13.66 -17.69
N CYS A 172 0.02 -12.33 -17.83
CA CYS A 172 -0.03 -11.43 -16.68
C CYS A 172 -1.33 -11.63 -15.86
N GLY A 173 -2.48 -11.74 -16.52
CA GLY A 173 -3.76 -12.00 -15.84
C GLY A 173 -3.78 -13.35 -15.12
N GLU A 174 -3.37 -14.43 -15.77
CA GLU A 174 -3.28 -15.79 -15.19
C GLU A 174 -2.41 -15.83 -13.92
N LEU A 175 -1.32 -15.08 -13.92
CA LEU A 175 -0.41 -14.99 -12.77
C LEU A 175 -0.84 -13.93 -11.74
N GLY A 176 -1.87 -13.15 -12.03
CA GLY A 176 -2.33 -12.06 -11.18
C GLY A 176 -1.34 -10.89 -11.08
N LEU A 177 -0.53 -10.69 -12.12
CA LEU A 177 0.38 -9.55 -12.26
C LEU A 177 -0.35 -8.38 -12.92
N PRO A 178 -0.57 -7.26 -12.25
CA PRO A 178 -1.13 -6.07 -12.87
C PRO A 178 -0.17 -5.49 -13.91
N VAL A 179 -0.74 -4.86 -14.94
CA VAL A 179 0.00 -4.19 -15.99
C VAL A 179 -0.20 -2.68 -15.87
N SER A 180 0.84 -1.94 -15.46
CA SER A 180 0.86 -0.47 -15.52
C SER A 180 1.26 -0.04 -16.91
N ILE A 181 0.34 0.63 -17.63
CA ILE A 181 0.49 0.85 -19.07
C ILE A 181 0.34 2.32 -19.43
N HIS A 182 1.35 2.84 -20.16
CA HIS A 182 1.43 4.19 -20.67
C HIS A 182 1.39 4.15 -22.20
N VAL A 183 0.38 4.78 -22.82
CA VAL A 183 0.22 4.79 -24.29
C VAL A 183 0.20 6.19 -24.89
N ALA A 184 -0.16 7.21 -24.11
CA ALA A 184 -0.28 8.58 -24.59
C ALA A 184 0.10 9.61 -23.53
N ASP A 185 0.63 10.74 -23.98
CA ASP A 185 0.93 11.93 -23.19
C ASP A 185 -0.23 12.95 -23.22
N PRO A 186 -0.12 14.13 -22.57
CA PRO A 186 -1.12 15.18 -22.67
C PRO A 186 -1.48 15.53 -24.12
N ARG A 187 -2.74 15.78 -24.37
CA ARG A 187 -3.26 16.08 -25.74
C ARG A 187 -2.54 17.25 -26.41
N ALA A 188 -1.97 18.16 -25.61
CA ALA A 188 -1.15 19.25 -26.10
C ALA A 188 0.07 18.79 -26.90
N PHE A 189 0.59 17.57 -26.68
CA PHE A 189 1.73 17.02 -27.41
C PHE A 189 1.39 16.67 -28.87
N TRP A 190 0.09 16.67 -29.23
CA TRP A 190 -0.41 16.55 -30.61
C TRP A 190 -0.84 17.89 -31.22
N ARG A 191 -0.73 19.01 -30.47
CA ARG A 191 -1.05 20.37 -30.95
C ARG A 191 0.18 21.01 -31.61
N PRO A 192 0.06 22.22 -32.21
CA PRO A 192 1.19 22.90 -32.82
C PRO A 192 2.42 22.99 -31.92
N TYR A 193 3.60 22.82 -32.52
CA TYR A 193 4.89 22.90 -31.84
C TYR A 193 5.40 24.35 -31.88
N ASP A 194 4.82 25.20 -31.07
CA ASP A 194 5.18 26.63 -30.96
C ASP A 194 4.76 27.19 -29.58
N ALA A 195 5.05 28.45 -29.33
CA ALA A 195 4.80 29.14 -28.07
C ALA A 195 3.30 29.31 -27.72
N THR A 196 2.38 28.96 -28.61
CA THR A 196 0.93 28.94 -28.31
C THR A 196 0.48 27.64 -27.66
N ASN A 197 1.35 26.63 -27.66
CA ASN A 197 1.07 25.35 -27.02
C ASN A 197 1.13 25.51 -25.51
N GLU A 198 0.08 25.10 -24.81
CA GLU A 198 0.01 25.16 -23.34
C GLU A 198 1.11 24.36 -22.62
N ARG A 199 1.78 23.44 -23.32
CA ARG A 199 2.91 22.64 -22.81
C ARG A 199 4.25 23.07 -23.41
N TRP A 200 4.33 24.30 -23.91
CA TRP A 200 5.55 24.78 -24.59
C TRP A 200 6.78 24.73 -23.70
N GLN A 201 6.63 24.99 -22.38
CA GLN A 201 7.76 24.94 -21.46
C GLN A 201 8.42 23.55 -21.38
N GLU A 202 7.62 22.49 -21.49
CA GLU A 202 8.13 21.11 -21.58
C GLU A 202 8.63 20.78 -22.98
N LEU A 203 7.83 21.07 -24.01
CA LEU A 203 8.09 20.62 -25.36
C LEU A 203 9.31 21.28 -26.00
N LYS A 204 9.59 22.56 -25.70
CA LYS A 204 10.78 23.25 -26.23
C LYS A 204 12.09 22.57 -25.81
N ASP A 205 12.12 21.97 -24.60
CA ASP A 205 13.27 21.29 -24.03
C ASP A 205 13.27 19.78 -24.37
N HIS A 206 12.10 19.26 -24.78
CA HIS A 206 11.90 17.85 -25.14
C HIS A 206 11.21 17.69 -26.50
N PRO A 207 11.83 18.10 -27.62
CA PRO A 207 11.21 18.07 -28.94
C PRO A 207 10.77 16.65 -29.38
N ALA A 208 11.41 15.61 -28.87
CA ALA A 208 11.03 14.21 -29.11
C ALA A 208 9.71 13.80 -28.45
N TRP A 209 9.13 14.64 -27.59
CA TRP A 209 7.80 14.39 -27.00
C TRP A 209 6.65 14.97 -27.81
N TRP A 210 6.96 15.72 -28.88
CA TRP A 210 5.92 16.22 -29.76
C TRP A 210 5.50 15.17 -30.81
N PHE A 211 4.22 14.86 -30.84
CA PHE A 211 3.60 13.83 -31.68
C PHE A 211 2.62 14.40 -32.70
N GLY A 212 2.67 15.71 -32.98
CA GLY A 212 1.74 16.38 -33.89
C GLY A 212 2.01 16.16 -35.38
N ASP A 213 3.02 15.37 -35.77
CA ASP A 213 3.29 15.02 -37.16
C ASP A 213 2.51 13.75 -37.58
N PRO A 214 1.41 13.87 -38.33
CA PRO A 214 0.57 12.72 -38.68
C PRO A 214 1.24 11.72 -39.66
N ALA A 215 2.38 12.11 -40.24
CA ALA A 215 3.16 11.18 -41.06
C ALA A 215 4.03 10.23 -40.21
N LYS A 216 4.26 10.58 -38.95
CA LYS A 216 5.13 9.83 -38.04
C LYS A 216 4.40 9.16 -36.89
N TYR A 217 3.30 9.76 -36.41
CA TYR A 217 2.61 9.35 -35.22
C TYR A 217 1.10 9.20 -35.43
N PRO A 218 0.45 8.25 -34.77
CA PRO A 218 -0.99 8.09 -34.85
C PRO A 218 -1.72 9.24 -34.13
N PRO A 219 -2.99 9.49 -34.46
CA PRO A 219 -3.84 10.38 -33.70
C PRO A 219 -3.95 9.94 -32.22
N PHE A 220 -4.07 10.91 -31.32
CA PHE A 220 -4.15 10.68 -29.88
C PHE A 220 -5.16 9.59 -29.47
N TYR A 221 -6.40 9.70 -29.97
CA TYR A 221 -7.44 8.74 -29.61
C TYR A 221 -7.25 7.34 -30.21
N ASP A 222 -6.45 7.19 -31.26
CA ASP A 222 -6.14 5.86 -31.83
C ASP A 222 -5.31 5.02 -30.86
N LEU A 223 -4.42 5.66 -30.10
CA LEU A 223 -3.64 5.02 -29.03
C LEU A 223 -4.56 4.57 -27.87
N LEU A 224 -5.46 5.45 -27.42
CA LEU A 224 -6.40 5.13 -26.35
C LEU A 224 -7.38 4.02 -26.77
N ASN A 225 -7.88 4.07 -28.01
CA ASN A 225 -8.77 3.05 -28.55
C ASN A 225 -8.07 1.69 -28.71
N ALA A 226 -6.77 1.70 -29.09
CA ALA A 226 -5.97 0.49 -29.13
C ALA A 226 -5.84 -0.13 -27.73
N LEU A 227 -5.55 0.67 -26.72
CA LEU A 227 -5.51 0.20 -25.32
C LEU A 227 -6.87 -0.33 -24.86
N ASN A 228 -7.96 0.36 -25.16
CA ASN A 228 -9.31 -0.09 -24.81
C ASN A 228 -9.63 -1.48 -25.40
N ARG A 229 -9.22 -1.75 -26.66
CA ARG A 229 -9.36 -3.08 -27.26
C ARG A 229 -8.57 -4.17 -26.53
N VAL A 230 -7.38 -3.85 -26.03
CA VAL A 230 -6.58 -4.77 -25.21
C VAL A 230 -7.30 -5.08 -23.89
N ILE A 231 -7.76 -4.06 -23.19
CA ILE A 231 -8.48 -4.20 -21.91
C ILE A 231 -9.73 -5.07 -22.07
N GLU A 232 -10.47 -4.87 -23.17
CA GLU A 232 -11.68 -5.63 -23.49
C GLU A 232 -11.39 -7.09 -23.83
N ARG A 233 -10.28 -7.38 -24.53
CA ARG A 233 -9.87 -8.75 -24.89
C ARG A 233 -9.31 -9.56 -23.73
N HIS A 234 -8.82 -8.89 -22.66
CA HIS A 234 -8.16 -9.54 -21.53
C HIS A 234 -8.83 -9.20 -20.20
N PRO A 235 -10.09 -9.64 -19.97
CA PRO A 235 -10.87 -9.27 -18.79
C PRO A 235 -10.27 -9.78 -17.48
N GLU A 236 -9.45 -10.85 -17.49
CA GLU A 236 -8.76 -11.38 -16.32
C GLU A 236 -7.52 -10.57 -15.93
N THR A 237 -7.01 -9.72 -16.83
CA THR A 237 -5.82 -8.91 -16.60
C THR A 237 -6.20 -7.55 -16.05
N THR A 238 -5.66 -7.17 -14.91
CA THR A 238 -5.85 -5.83 -14.37
C THR A 238 -4.88 -4.85 -15.04
N PHE A 239 -5.42 -3.84 -15.71
CA PHE A 239 -4.65 -2.76 -16.32
C PHE A 239 -4.74 -1.50 -15.46
N VAL A 240 -3.58 -1.00 -15.02
CA VAL A 240 -3.44 0.33 -14.45
C VAL A 240 -3.08 1.28 -15.60
N CYS A 241 -4.08 1.97 -16.12
CA CYS A 241 -3.91 2.97 -17.15
C CYS A 241 -3.36 4.25 -16.50
N VAL A 242 -2.04 4.41 -16.60
CA VAL A 242 -1.33 5.47 -15.87
C VAL A 242 -1.73 6.88 -16.32
N HIS A 243 -1.35 7.88 -15.57
CA HIS A 243 -1.63 9.28 -15.91
C HIS A 243 -3.12 9.55 -16.11
N PHE A 244 -3.92 9.07 -15.16
CA PHE A 244 -5.38 9.16 -15.14
C PHE A 244 -6.01 8.63 -16.45
N ALA A 245 -5.76 7.34 -16.71
CA ALA A 245 -6.22 6.65 -17.91
C ALA A 245 -5.65 7.24 -19.20
N ASN A 246 -4.45 7.85 -19.15
CA ASN A 246 -3.79 8.55 -20.26
C ASN A 246 -4.64 9.70 -20.87
N ASN A 247 -5.68 10.20 -20.17
CA ASN A 247 -6.60 11.22 -20.72
C ASN A 247 -7.23 12.10 -19.63
N ALA A 248 -6.41 12.71 -18.78
CA ALA A 248 -6.87 13.56 -17.68
C ALA A 248 -7.66 14.81 -18.14
N GLU A 249 -7.51 15.21 -19.42
CA GLU A 249 -8.20 16.34 -20.00
C GLU A 249 -9.65 16.03 -20.43
N ASP A 250 -10.07 14.77 -20.49
CA ASP A 250 -11.42 14.36 -20.87
C ASP A 250 -12.05 13.43 -19.81
N LEU A 251 -12.55 14.03 -18.74
CA LEU A 251 -13.15 13.31 -17.62
C LEU A 251 -14.35 12.45 -18.03
N ASP A 252 -15.10 12.86 -19.04
CA ASP A 252 -16.28 12.10 -19.52
C ASP A 252 -15.85 10.83 -20.25
N TRP A 253 -14.74 10.88 -20.96
CA TRP A 253 -14.14 9.71 -21.58
C TRP A 253 -13.61 8.74 -20.51
N VAL A 254 -12.91 9.26 -19.50
CA VAL A 254 -12.39 8.45 -18.39
C VAL A 254 -13.53 7.80 -17.61
N ASP A 255 -14.59 8.55 -17.30
CA ASP A 255 -15.78 8.05 -16.59
C ASP A 255 -16.43 6.88 -17.34
N ARG A 256 -16.70 7.06 -18.64
CA ARG A 256 -17.25 5.99 -19.50
C ARG A 256 -16.32 4.78 -19.61
N SER A 257 -15.01 4.98 -19.70
CA SER A 257 -14.05 3.89 -19.79
C SER A 257 -14.00 3.07 -18.51
N LEU A 258 -13.96 3.73 -17.35
CA LEU A 258 -14.04 3.06 -16.06
C LEU A 258 -15.37 2.34 -15.84
N ASP A 259 -16.51 2.86 -16.33
CA ASP A 259 -17.78 2.15 -16.28
C ASP A 259 -17.78 0.88 -17.15
N ARG A 260 -17.20 0.98 -18.33
CA ARG A 260 -17.20 -0.11 -19.32
C ARG A 260 -16.26 -1.25 -18.96
N TYR A 261 -15.08 -0.94 -18.43
CA TYR A 261 -14.00 -1.91 -18.23
C TYR A 261 -13.75 -2.17 -16.74
N PRO A 262 -14.31 -3.23 -16.14
CA PRO A 262 -14.15 -3.53 -14.70
C PRO A 262 -12.71 -3.87 -14.31
N ASN A 263 -11.88 -4.31 -15.24
CA ASN A 263 -10.47 -4.63 -15.07
C ASN A 263 -9.53 -3.42 -15.26
N MET A 264 -10.07 -2.24 -15.59
CA MET A 264 -9.31 -0.99 -15.70
C MET A 264 -9.18 -0.30 -14.35
N ARG A 265 -8.01 0.25 -14.08
CA ARG A 265 -7.69 1.15 -12.96
C ARG A 265 -7.02 2.41 -13.52
N ALA A 266 -7.01 3.50 -12.75
CA ALA A 266 -6.31 4.73 -13.13
C ALA A 266 -5.47 5.23 -11.96
N ASP A 267 -4.22 5.64 -12.20
CA ASP A 267 -3.42 6.35 -11.21
C ASP A 267 -3.40 7.86 -11.46
N LEU A 268 -2.94 8.64 -10.47
CA LEU A 268 -2.92 10.10 -10.52
C LEU A 268 -1.63 10.68 -11.10
N ALA A 269 -0.64 9.83 -11.35
CA ALA A 269 0.73 10.21 -11.65
C ALA A 269 0.84 11.38 -12.63
N ALA A 270 1.47 12.46 -12.19
CA ALA A 270 1.72 13.69 -12.96
C ALA A 270 0.48 14.37 -13.59
N ARG A 271 -0.75 14.07 -13.14
CA ARG A 271 -1.98 14.58 -13.77
C ARG A 271 -2.90 15.38 -12.84
N ILE A 272 -2.50 15.60 -11.60
CA ILE A 272 -3.24 16.51 -10.73
C ILE A 272 -3.31 17.94 -11.31
N PRO A 273 -2.28 18.47 -11.99
CA PRO A 273 -2.39 19.77 -12.65
C PRO A 273 -3.57 19.86 -13.63
N GLU A 274 -3.77 18.86 -14.51
CA GLU A 274 -4.91 18.84 -15.43
C GLU A 274 -6.23 18.62 -14.70
N LEU A 275 -6.27 17.66 -13.77
CA LEU A 275 -7.48 17.36 -12.99
C LEU A 275 -7.96 18.58 -12.21
N GLY A 276 -7.02 19.34 -11.65
CA GLY A 276 -7.32 20.53 -10.85
C GLY A 276 -7.87 21.73 -11.63
N ARG A 277 -7.79 21.73 -12.97
CA ARG A 277 -8.39 22.75 -13.85
C ARG A 277 -9.87 22.51 -14.13
N HIS A 278 -10.33 21.27 -14.00
CA HIS A 278 -11.74 20.94 -14.20
C HIS A 278 -12.62 21.48 -13.06
N ASP A 279 -13.95 21.50 -13.31
CA ASP A 279 -14.90 21.74 -12.24
C ASP A 279 -14.67 20.75 -11.08
N ARG A 280 -14.33 21.27 -9.92
CA ARG A 280 -13.96 20.45 -8.75
C ARG A 280 -15.06 19.49 -8.33
N ALA A 281 -16.33 19.90 -8.49
CA ALA A 281 -17.45 19.04 -8.12
C ALA A 281 -17.58 17.85 -9.09
N LYS A 282 -17.28 18.07 -10.38
CA LYS A 282 -17.22 17.00 -11.38
C LYS A 282 -16.10 16.01 -11.08
N VAL A 283 -14.89 16.50 -10.79
CA VAL A 283 -13.76 15.64 -10.39
C VAL A 283 -14.09 14.86 -9.14
N ARG A 284 -14.58 15.52 -8.08
CA ARG A 284 -14.95 14.85 -6.83
C ARG A 284 -16.00 13.78 -7.04
N ARG A 285 -17.05 14.01 -7.84
CA ARG A 285 -18.07 12.99 -8.16
C ARG A 285 -17.47 11.79 -8.86
N LEU A 286 -16.55 11.99 -9.81
CA LEU A 286 -15.85 10.92 -10.51
C LEU A 286 -15.02 10.07 -9.53
N PHE A 287 -14.28 10.70 -8.60
CA PHE A 287 -13.52 9.99 -7.58
C PHE A 287 -14.42 9.19 -6.63
N VAL A 288 -15.54 9.75 -6.18
CA VAL A 288 -16.50 9.04 -5.32
C VAL A 288 -17.14 7.87 -6.08
N LYS A 289 -17.52 8.05 -7.35
CA LYS A 289 -18.10 7.01 -8.19
C LYS A 289 -17.12 5.84 -8.41
N HIS A 290 -15.87 6.15 -8.73
CA HIS A 290 -14.83 5.15 -9.05
C HIS A 290 -13.83 4.93 -7.92
N GLN A 291 -14.24 5.17 -6.67
CA GLN A 291 -13.38 5.16 -5.49
C GLN A 291 -12.59 3.87 -5.26
N ASP A 292 -13.04 2.74 -5.82
CA ASP A 292 -12.40 1.43 -5.69
C ASP A 292 -11.39 1.13 -6.81
N ARG A 293 -11.17 2.10 -7.72
CA ARG A 293 -10.35 1.90 -8.93
C ARG A 293 -9.36 3.02 -9.23
N ILE A 294 -9.40 4.11 -8.45
CA ILE A 294 -8.44 5.20 -8.53
C ILE A 294 -7.32 4.94 -7.51
N LEU A 295 -6.08 5.11 -7.94
CA LEU A 295 -4.87 4.76 -7.22
C LEU A 295 -3.99 5.99 -7.04
N PHE A 296 -3.41 6.17 -5.86
CA PHE A 296 -2.41 7.21 -5.64
C PHE A 296 -1.10 6.84 -6.35
N GLY A 297 -0.53 7.77 -7.07
CA GLY A 297 0.74 7.67 -7.76
C GLY A 297 1.20 9.07 -8.15
N THR A 298 2.51 9.34 -8.13
CA THR A 298 3.06 10.69 -8.27
C THR A 298 3.88 10.92 -9.53
N ASP A 299 4.44 9.88 -10.12
CA ASP A 299 5.52 9.96 -11.11
C ASP A 299 6.77 10.67 -10.57
N PHE A 300 6.97 10.57 -9.24
CA PHE A 300 8.18 11.06 -8.61
C PHE A 300 9.38 10.20 -9.03
N GLN A 301 10.48 10.87 -9.44
CA GLN A 301 11.62 10.14 -9.98
C GLN A 301 12.90 10.55 -9.27
N VAL A 302 13.77 9.57 -9.00
CA VAL A 302 15.05 9.76 -8.33
C VAL A 302 16.17 9.15 -9.17
N TYR A 303 16.92 10.01 -9.79
CA TYR A 303 18.16 9.73 -10.51
C TYR A 303 19.28 10.61 -9.92
N ASP A 304 20.33 10.95 -10.68
CA ASP A 304 21.30 11.98 -10.31
C ASP A 304 20.62 13.31 -9.97
N ARG A 305 19.45 13.56 -10.55
CA ARG A 305 18.54 14.66 -10.20
C ARG A 305 17.17 14.14 -9.80
N LEU A 306 16.40 14.94 -9.05
CA LEU A 306 14.96 14.70 -8.83
C LEU A 306 14.14 15.20 -10.02
N ILE A 307 13.04 14.47 -10.31
CA ILE A 307 12.00 14.89 -11.25
C ILE A 307 10.67 14.83 -10.51
N LEU A 308 9.95 15.94 -10.51
CA LEU A 308 8.70 16.13 -9.77
C LEU A 308 7.50 16.07 -10.72
N GLY A 309 7.15 14.87 -11.18
CA GLY A 309 6.06 14.60 -12.10
C GLY A 309 6.34 14.94 -13.57
N SER A 310 7.32 15.79 -13.88
CA SER A 310 7.84 16.04 -15.22
C SER A 310 9.24 16.62 -15.16
N SER A 311 10.00 16.45 -16.24
CA SER A 311 11.40 16.88 -16.34
C SER A 311 11.54 18.27 -16.98
N GLY A 312 12.73 18.89 -16.81
CA GLY A 312 13.08 20.18 -17.40
C GLY A 312 13.21 21.34 -16.39
N ASN A 313 12.99 21.11 -15.10
CA ASN A 313 13.20 22.15 -14.08
C ASN A 313 14.67 22.51 -13.94
N GLU A 314 15.00 23.79 -14.06
CA GLU A 314 16.31 24.33 -13.79
C GLU A 314 16.22 25.51 -12.79
N PRO A 315 16.97 25.51 -11.70
CA PRO A 315 17.89 24.45 -11.28
C PRO A 315 17.17 23.13 -10.92
N PRO A 316 17.91 21.99 -10.86
CA PRO A 316 17.31 20.71 -10.45
C PRO A 316 16.65 20.79 -9.07
N PRO A 317 15.47 20.15 -8.87
CA PRO A 317 14.78 20.17 -7.59
C PRO A 317 15.62 19.58 -6.45
N THR A 318 15.45 20.17 -5.26
CA THR A 318 16.05 19.72 -4.00
C THR A 318 15.16 18.73 -3.24
N ASP A 319 15.66 18.15 -2.14
CA ASP A 319 14.85 17.34 -1.23
C ASP A 319 13.74 18.15 -0.55
N ASP A 320 13.92 19.49 -0.38
CA ASP A 320 12.89 20.37 0.16
C ASP A 320 11.80 20.65 -0.85
N ASP A 321 12.15 20.83 -2.13
CA ASP A 321 11.16 20.95 -3.21
C ASP A 321 10.33 19.68 -3.34
N ALA A 322 10.91 18.49 -3.14
CA ALA A 322 10.16 17.25 -3.06
C ALA A 322 9.13 17.27 -1.91
N GLY A 323 9.50 17.82 -0.74
CA GLY A 323 8.57 18.02 0.37
C GLY A 323 7.38 18.92 0.00
N VAL A 324 7.64 20.03 -0.72
CA VAL A 324 6.61 20.93 -1.23
C VAL A 324 5.73 20.27 -2.28
N PHE A 325 6.33 19.48 -3.18
CA PHE A 325 5.61 18.69 -4.19
C PHE A 325 4.55 17.79 -3.53
N PHE A 326 4.95 16.93 -2.59
CA PHE A 326 4.02 16.06 -1.88
C PHE A 326 3.00 16.83 -1.02
N ALA A 327 3.39 17.95 -0.40
CA ALA A 327 2.45 18.77 0.36
C ALA A 327 1.33 19.35 -0.52
N LYS A 328 1.61 19.66 -1.79
CA LYS A 328 0.61 20.11 -2.77
C LYS A 328 -0.30 18.95 -3.23
N GLU A 329 0.22 17.70 -3.34
CA GLU A 329 -0.58 16.49 -3.58
C GLU A 329 -1.62 16.30 -2.46
N TRP A 330 -1.16 16.33 -1.20
CA TRP A 330 -2.04 16.24 -0.03
C TRP A 330 -3.06 17.36 0.00
N ARG A 331 -2.62 18.59 -0.24
CA ARG A 331 -3.49 19.77 -0.28
C ARG A 331 -4.63 19.61 -1.30
N TRP A 332 -4.32 19.09 -2.49
CA TRP A 332 -5.32 18.92 -3.54
C TRP A 332 -6.36 17.86 -3.18
N LEU A 333 -5.94 16.72 -2.64
CA LEU A 333 -6.84 15.62 -2.29
C LEU A 333 -7.67 15.90 -1.04
N GLU A 334 -7.07 16.54 -0.02
CA GLU A 334 -7.59 16.58 1.35
C GLU A 334 -8.36 17.85 1.70
N THR A 335 -8.10 18.98 0.99
CA THR A 335 -8.63 20.28 1.38
C THR A 335 -9.68 20.81 0.39
N ASN A 336 -10.29 21.94 0.75
CA ASN A 336 -11.18 22.68 -0.14
C ASN A 336 -10.55 23.97 -0.69
N HIS A 337 -9.23 24.10 -0.62
CA HIS A 337 -8.49 25.26 -1.11
C HIS A 337 -8.74 25.49 -2.60
N ARG A 338 -8.71 26.75 -2.99
CA ARG A 338 -8.99 27.17 -4.36
C ARG A 338 -7.85 27.99 -4.92
N GLN A 339 -7.70 27.94 -6.26
CA GLN A 339 -6.81 28.82 -7.03
C GLN A 339 -5.39 28.87 -6.44
N PHE A 340 -4.80 27.69 -6.22
CA PHE A 340 -3.41 27.58 -5.76
C PHE A 340 -2.52 26.97 -6.84
N GLU A 341 -1.22 27.17 -6.70
CA GLU A 341 -0.22 26.65 -7.63
C GLU A 341 -0.13 25.13 -7.52
N HIS A 342 -0.16 24.46 -8.66
CA HIS A 342 0.02 23.01 -8.71
C HIS A 342 1.48 22.61 -8.44
N MET A 343 1.73 21.29 -8.36
CA MET A 343 3.00 20.72 -7.89
C MET A 343 4.08 20.62 -8.98
N THR A 344 3.75 20.76 -10.27
CA THR A 344 4.67 20.55 -11.42
C THR A 344 4.75 21.80 -12.30
N PRO A 345 5.47 22.87 -11.88
CA PRO A 345 5.46 24.18 -12.57
C PRO A 345 5.91 24.12 -14.03
N ILE A 346 6.77 23.14 -14.42
CA ILE A 346 7.23 22.98 -15.80
C ILE A 346 6.06 22.71 -16.77
N GLN A 347 4.92 22.25 -16.26
CA GLN A 347 3.74 21.98 -17.08
C GLN A 347 2.96 23.24 -17.46
N ASP A 348 3.20 24.37 -16.86
CA ASP A 348 2.74 25.73 -17.01
C ASP A 348 2.28 26.32 -15.65
N ASP A 349 1.75 27.55 -15.62
CA ASP A 349 1.51 28.33 -14.40
C ASP A 349 0.03 28.43 -13.95
N TRP A 350 -0.87 27.64 -14.54
CA TRP A 350 -2.30 27.69 -14.15
C TRP A 350 -2.55 27.30 -12.69
N LYS A 351 -3.64 27.79 -12.15
CA LYS A 351 -4.09 27.48 -10.78
C LYS A 351 -5.06 26.32 -10.78
N ILE A 352 -5.05 25.57 -9.66
CA ILE A 352 -5.90 24.40 -9.46
C ILE A 352 -6.80 24.55 -8.24
N ASP A 353 -7.91 23.83 -8.26
CA ASP A 353 -8.87 23.75 -7.16
C ASP A 353 -8.82 22.36 -6.50
N ALA A 354 -8.67 22.32 -5.19
CA ALA A 354 -8.67 21.11 -4.39
C ALA A 354 -10.08 20.47 -4.31
N ILE A 355 -10.13 19.14 -4.14
CA ILE A 355 -11.37 18.36 -4.26
C ILE A 355 -11.94 17.86 -2.92
N ALA A 356 -11.22 17.99 -1.81
CA ALA A 356 -11.67 17.62 -0.46
C ALA A 356 -12.36 16.24 -0.41
N LEU A 357 -11.66 15.18 -0.74
CA LEU A 357 -12.22 13.84 -0.73
C LEU A 357 -12.72 13.43 0.66
N PRO A 358 -13.85 12.70 0.75
CA PRO A 358 -14.27 12.08 2.00
C PRO A 358 -13.17 11.14 2.54
N PRO A 359 -12.97 11.06 3.86
CA PRO A 359 -11.91 10.24 4.44
C PRO A 359 -11.92 8.76 3.98
N GLU A 360 -13.11 8.17 3.83
CA GLU A 360 -13.27 6.79 3.37
C GLU A 360 -12.84 6.60 1.90
N VAL A 361 -13.08 7.60 1.04
CA VAL A 361 -12.62 7.60 -0.36
C VAL A 361 -11.10 7.85 -0.42
N LEU A 362 -10.63 8.81 0.37
CA LEU A 362 -9.22 9.14 0.45
C LEU A 362 -8.37 7.94 0.91
N ARG A 363 -8.83 7.18 1.91
CA ARG A 363 -8.18 5.96 2.37
C ARG A 363 -8.05 4.93 1.25
N LYS A 364 -9.09 4.75 0.44
CA LYS A 364 -9.06 3.84 -0.72
C LYS A 364 -8.03 4.28 -1.74
N VAL A 365 -8.02 5.56 -2.10
CA VAL A 365 -7.07 6.13 -3.07
C VAL A 365 -5.63 5.98 -2.57
N TYR A 366 -5.37 6.33 -1.31
CA TYR A 366 -4.02 6.31 -0.74
C TYR A 366 -3.46 4.91 -0.46
N PHE A 367 -4.33 3.97 -0.12
CA PHE A 367 -3.85 2.73 0.48
C PHE A 367 -4.63 1.47 0.04
N ASP A 368 -5.95 1.40 0.27
CA ASP A 368 -6.67 0.12 0.19
C ASP A 368 -6.70 -0.45 -1.24
N ASN A 369 -6.84 0.41 -2.27
CA ASN A 369 -6.86 -0.03 -3.66
C ASN A 369 -5.51 -0.59 -4.12
N ALA A 370 -4.42 0.12 -3.79
CA ALA A 370 -3.07 -0.33 -4.11
C ALA A 370 -2.72 -1.61 -3.33
N ARG A 371 -3.10 -1.68 -2.04
CA ARG A 371 -2.90 -2.88 -1.23
C ARG A 371 -3.62 -4.10 -1.82
N ARG A 372 -4.86 -3.95 -2.25
CA ARG A 372 -5.63 -5.02 -2.90
C ARG A 372 -5.00 -5.45 -4.22
N LEU A 373 -4.56 -4.49 -5.03
CA LEU A 373 -3.87 -4.75 -6.30
C LEU A 373 -2.59 -5.57 -6.11
N LEU A 374 -1.84 -5.26 -5.05
CA LEU A 374 -0.52 -5.82 -4.77
C LEU A 374 -0.55 -6.96 -3.74
N VAL A 375 -1.73 -7.46 -3.36
CA VAL A 375 -1.89 -8.38 -2.23
C VAL A 375 -0.93 -9.58 -2.24
N ARG A 376 -0.60 -10.10 -3.42
CA ARG A 376 0.34 -11.23 -3.60
C ARG A 376 1.81 -10.85 -3.43
N SER A 377 2.13 -9.58 -3.66
CA SER A 377 3.51 -9.08 -3.77
C SER A 377 3.91 -8.14 -2.65
N LEU A 378 2.97 -7.82 -1.73
CA LEU A 378 3.28 -6.98 -0.58
C LEU A 378 4.37 -7.62 0.28
N PRO A 379 5.31 -6.82 0.80
CA PRO A 379 6.29 -7.28 1.77
C PRO A 379 5.61 -7.92 2.98
N LEU A 380 6.25 -8.97 3.52
CA LEU A 380 5.74 -9.64 4.71
C LEU A 380 5.88 -8.71 5.93
N PRO A 381 4.78 -8.46 6.67
CA PRO A 381 4.82 -7.57 7.81
C PRO A 381 5.58 -8.18 8.99
N THR A 382 6.05 -7.32 9.89
CA THR A 382 6.71 -7.73 11.13
C THR A 382 5.93 -7.24 12.33
N LEU A 383 5.70 -8.10 13.31
CA LEU A 383 5.06 -7.81 14.57
C LEU A 383 6.05 -8.09 15.71
N ARG A 384 6.17 -7.15 16.64
CA ARG A 384 7.05 -7.30 17.81
C ARG A 384 6.24 -7.72 19.03
N ALA A 385 6.63 -8.81 19.69
CA ALA A 385 6.12 -9.16 21.01
C ALA A 385 6.90 -8.40 22.08
N THR A 386 6.20 -7.75 23.01
CA THR A 386 6.81 -7.00 24.11
C THR A 386 7.16 -7.97 25.26
N ARG A 387 8.36 -7.85 25.79
CA ARG A 387 8.81 -8.68 26.92
C ARG A 387 8.15 -8.24 28.21
N ILE A 388 7.75 -9.24 29.03
CA ILE A 388 7.24 -9.03 30.38
C ILE A 388 8.09 -9.79 31.39
N GLY A 389 8.21 -9.24 32.60
CA GLY A 389 9.08 -9.80 33.66
C GLY A 389 8.50 -10.99 34.42
N HIS A 390 7.19 -11.21 34.35
CA HIS A 390 6.48 -12.25 35.07
C HIS A 390 5.30 -12.78 34.28
N ASP A 391 4.97 -14.05 34.55
CA ASP A 391 3.81 -14.68 33.95
C ASP A 391 2.50 -14.27 34.63
N PHE A 392 1.42 -14.29 33.89
CA PHE A 392 0.06 -14.13 34.41
C PHE A 392 -0.88 -15.21 33.83
N LYS A 393 -2.04 -15.38 34.47
CA LYS A 393 -3.10 -16.25 33.94
C LYS A 393 -4.07 -15.44 33.11
N PRO A 394 -4.49 -15.92 31.92
CA PRO A 394 -5.53 -15.27 31.15
C PRO A 394 -6.83 -15.09 31.96
N ASP A 395 -7.43 -13.90 31.93
CA ASP A 395 -8.74 -13.62 32.51
C ASP A 395 -9.73 -12.99 31.49
N GLY A 396 -9.24 -12.73 30.29
CA GLY A 396 -9.98 -12.18 29.16
C GLY A 396 -10.18 -10.66 29.19
N ARG A 397 -9.44 -9.91 30.03
CA ARG A 397 -9.65 -8.46 30.21
C ARG A 397 -8.65 -7.56 29.50
N LEU A 398 -7.50 -8.05 29.16
CA LEU A 398 -6.37 -7.27 28.61
C LEU A 398 -6.01 -6.09 29.53
N SER A 399 -5.91 -6.34 30.85
CA SER A 399 -5.72 -5.31 31.86
C SER A 399 -4.30 -5.27 32.46
N GLU A 400 -3.45 -6.22 32.13
CA GLU A 400 -2.05 -6.25 32.56
C GLU A 400 -1.26 -5.14 31.87
N ALA A 401 -0.41 -4.46 32.64
CA ALA A 401 0.32 -3.27 32.19
C ALA A 401 1.15 -3.47 30.88
N GLY A 402 1.52 -4.70 30.56
CA GLY A 402 2.22 -5.02 29.33
C GLY A 402 1.41 -4.76 28.06
N TRP A 403 0.09 -4.90 28.11
CA TRP A 403 -0.79 -4.73 26.97
C TRP A 403 -0.81 -3.29 26.46
N ASP A 404 -0.74 -2.29 27.35
CA ASP A 404 -0.83 -0.87 26.98
C ASP A 404 0.35 -0.44 26.09
N ASN A 405 1.52 -1.04 26.29
CA ASN A 405 2.75 -0.70 25.58
C ASN A 405 3.05 -1.63 24.38
N ALA A 406 2.27 -2.69 24.19
CA ALA A 406 2.49 -3.64 23.11
C ALA A 406 2.03 -3.07 21.74
N PRO A 407 2.84 -3.24 20.68
CA PRO A 407 2.44 -2.87 19.34
C PRO A 407 1.13 -3.56 18.91
N VAL A 408 0.29 -2.83 18.18
CA VAL A 408 -1.02 -3.31 17.74
C VAL A 408 -0.91 -3.86 16.31
N ALA A 409 -1.25 -5.14 16.14
CA ALA A 409 -1.60 -5.69 14.83
C ALA A 409 -3.10 -5.47 14.56
N ARG A 410 -3.46 -5.20 13.31
CA ARG A 410 -4.86 -5.05 12.89
C ARG A 410 -5.22 -6.08 11.84
N LEU A 411 -6.28 -6.84 12.10
CA LEU A 411 -6.90 -7.75 11.16
C LEU A 411 -8.09 -7.00 10.56
N GLU A 412 -7.88 -6.34 9.45
CA GLU A 412 -8.91 -5.52 8.80
C GLU A 412 -9.06 -5.81 7.30
N TYR A 413 -8.39 -6.86 6.80
CA TYR A 413 -8.44 -7.26 5.39
C TYR A 413 -8.91 -8.70 5.25
N THR A 414 -9.73 -8.96 4.22
CA THR A 414 -10.14 -10.33 3.90
C THR A 414 -8.94 -11.18 3.47
N LEU A 415 -8.99 -12.46 3.79
CA LEU A 415 -7.92 -13.43 3.57
C LEU A 415 -7.47 -13.50 2.10
N GLN A 416 -8.41 -13.64 1.19
CA GLN A 416 -8.14 -13.92 -0.21
C GLN A 416 -7.97 -12.65 -1.03
N GLU A 417 -8.92 -11.73 -0.96
CA GLU A 417 -8.98 -10.55 -1.83
C GLU A 417 -8.22 -9.35 -1.24
N GLY A 418 -7.85 -9.39 0.04
CA GLY A 418 -7.28 -8.26 0.73
C GLY A 418 -8.22 -7.05 0.79
N GLN A 419 -9.55 -7.29 0.74
CA GLN A 419 -10.54 -6.23 0.83
C GLN A 419 -10.60 -5.67 2.24
N ALA A 420 -10.56 -4.34 2.38
CA ALA A 420 -10.66 -3.68 3.67
C ALA A 420 -12.06 -3.83 4.30
N ARG A 421 -12.10 -4.17 5.59
CA ARG A 421 -13.29 -4.33 6.43
C ARG A 421 -13.09 -3.60 7.77
N PRO A 422 -12.94 -2.26 7.76
CA PRO A 422 -12.62 -1.49 8.95
C PRO A 422 -13.70 -1.55 10.04
N GLU A 423 -14.95 -1.82 9.65
CA GLU A 423 -16.09 -1.91 10.56
C GLU A 423 -16.06 -3.12 11.50
N ILE A 424 -15.28 -4.13 11.17
CA ILE A 424 -15.06 -5.34 11.98
C ILE A 424 -13.57 -5.56 12.28
N ALA A 425 -12.75 -4.53 12.10
CA ALA A 425 -11.32 -4.64 12.36
C ALA A 425 -11.05 -5.14 13.79
N THR A 426 -10.25 -6.20 13.88
CA THR A 426 -9.85 -6.81 15.13
C THR A 426 -8.43 -6.37 15.48
N THR A 427 -8.19 -5.97 16.72
CA THR A 427 -6.85 -5.64 17.19
C THR A 427 -6.25 -6.80 17.95
N VAL A 428 -4.93 -6.98 17.78
CA VAL A 428 -4.17 -8.03 18.46
C VAL A 428 -2.87 -7.43 19.00
N ARG A 429 -2.50 -7.80 20.21
CA ARG A 429 -1.22 -7.48 20.84
C ARG A 429 -0.52 -8.75 21.28
N LEU A 430 0.80 -8.72 21.29
CA LEU A 430 1.62 -9.85 21.72
C LEU A 430 2.57 -9.44 22.85
N LEU A 431 2.59 -10.28 23.90
CA LEU A 431 3.57 -10.21 24.97
C LEU A 431 4.33 -11.53 25.04
N TRP A 432 5.50 -11.54 25.67
CA TRP A 432 6.21 -12.78 25.95
C TRP A 432 6.99 -12.70 27.27
N SER A 433 7.10 -13.83 27.93
CA SER A 433 7.90 -14.03 29.12
C SER A 433 9.00 -15.07 28.85
N ALA A 434 9.76 -15.42 29.88
CA ALA A 434 10.73 -16.52 29.77
C ALA A 434 10.08 -17.89 29.44
N ARG A 435 8.77 -18.05 29.64
CA ARG A 435 8.08 -19.35 29.50
C ARG A 435 6.92 -19.35 28.52
N HIS A 436 6.32 -18.20 28.23
CA HIS A 436 5.07 -18.13 27.48
C HIS A 436 5.06 -17.01 26.45
N LEU A 437 4.35 -17.28 25.34
CA LEU A 437 3.86 -16.29 24.40
C LEU A 437 2.41 -15.97 24.76
N TYR A 438 2.05 -14.69 24.81
CA TYR A 438 0.71 -14.22 25.10
C TYR A 438 0.14 -13.48 23.89
N LEU A 439 -1.15 -13.70 23.61
CA LEU A 439 -1.90 -12.96 22.60
C LEU A 439 -3.17 -12.40 23.22
N GLY A 440 -3.41 -11.11 22.99
CA GLY A 440 -4.62 -10.41 23.41
C GLY A 440 -5.38 -9.94 22.18
N TYR A 441 -6.58 -10.47 21.94
CA TYR A 441 -7.47 -10.06 20.87
C TYR A 441 -8.59 -9.18 21.41
N GLU A 442 -8.93 -8.12 20.68
CA GLU A 442 -10.14 -7.34 20.89
C GLU A 442 -10.92 -7.29 19.57
N ALA A 443 -12.07 -7.96 19.53
CA ALA A 443 -12.85 -8.23 18.33
C ALA A 443 -14.26 -7.65 18.45
N PRO A 444 -14.62 -6.59 17.68
CA PRO A 444 -16.00 -6.09 17.62
C PRO A 444 -16.89 -7.11 16.92
N TYR A 445 -18.19 -7.16 17.29
CA TYR A 445 -19.15 -8.06 16.66
C TYR A 445 -20.55 -7.42 16.53
N THR A 446 -21.32 -7.89 15.57
CA THR A 446 -22.76 -7.58 15.47
C THR A 446 -23.63 -8.71 16.02
N LYS A 447 -23.27 -9.95 15.70
CA LYS A 447 -23.88 -11.18 16.18
C LYS A 447 -22.81 -12.25 16.30
N LEU A 448 -22.79 -12.99 17.41
CA LEU A 448 -21.89 -14.12 17.59
C LEU A 448 -22.58 -15.42 17.12
N THR A 449 -21.89 -16.16 16.27
CA THR A 449 -22.27 -17.48 15.78
C THR A 449 -21.34 -18.52 16.37
N VAL A 450 -21.82 -19.30 17.33
CA VAL A 450 -21.02 -20.24 18.12
C VAL A 450 -21.70 -21.61 18.17
N PHE A 451 -20.96 -22.64 18.51
CA PHE A 451 -21.53 -23.96 18.79
C PHE A 451 -22.40 -23.97 20.04
N LYS A 452 -23.46 -24.78 20.04
CA LYS A 452 -24.36 -24.97 21.16
C LYS A 452 -24.72 -26.45 21.31
N PRO A 453 -24.56 -27.05 22.50
CA PRO A 453 -23.96 -26.45 23.70
C PRO A 453 -22.44 -26.25 23.53
N ALA A 454 -21.89 -25.28 24.28
CA ALA A 454 -20.43 -25.13 24.39
C ALA A 454 -19.83 -26.30 25.20
N SER A 455 -18.59 -26.70 24.81
CA SER A 455 -17.84 -27.73 25.52
C SER A 455 -16.47 -27.17 25.89
N LEU A 456 -16.22 -26.98 27.18
CA LEU A 456 -14.95 -26.43 27.70
C LEU A 456 -14.00 -27.50 28.25
N ASN A 457 -14.45 -28.76 28.29
CA ASN A 457 -13.67 -29.86 28.90
C ASN A 457 -12.77 -30.60 27.90
N ALA A 458 -12.92 -30.32 26.62
CA ALA A 458 -12.13 -30.92 25.55
C ALA A 458 -12.02 -29.92 24.41
N GLU A 459 -10.97 -30.08 23.61
CA GLU A 459 -10.83 -29.33 22.38
C GLU A 459 -11.91 -29.66 21.38
N ARG A 460 -12.35 -28.65 20.62
CA ARG A 460 -13.43 -28.81 19.66
C ARG A 460 -12.91 -28.74 18.23
N LEU A 461 -12.93 -29.85 17.56
CA LEU A 461 -12.67 -29.91 16.11
C LEU A 461 -13.75 -29.12 15.34
N GLY A 462 -13.34 -28.36 14.34
CA GLY A 462 -14.23 -27.59 13.48
C GLY A 462 -14.63 -26.22 14.05
N LEU A 463 -13.87 -25.65 15.00
CA LEU A 463 -14.13 -24.29 15.51
C LEU A 463 -14.13 -23.26 14.41
N TRP A 464 -13.28 -23.42 13.36
CA TRP A 464 -13.22 -22.57 12.17
C TRP A 464 -14.54 -22.40 11.41
N ASP A 465 -15.53 -23.28 11.61
CA ASP A 465 -16.88 -23.17 11.03
C ASP A 465 -17.75 -22.14 11.76
N LYS A 466 -17.25 -21.49 12.79
CA LYS A 466 -17.94 -20.51 13.63
C LYS A 466 -17.10 -19.26 13.82
N ASP A 467 -17.60 -18.30 14.63
CA ASP A 467 -16.81 -17.15 15.02
C ASP A 467 -15.62 -17.61 15.87
N VAL A 468 -14.42 -17.27 15.44
CA VAL A 468 -13.19 -17.71 16.07
C VAL A 468 -12.07 -16.71 15.79
N VAL A 469 -11.11 -16.60 16.70
CA VAL A 469 -9.79 -15.99 16.44
C VAL A 469 -8.73 -17.07 16.40
N GLU A 470 -7.76 -16.90 15.51
CA GLU A 470 -6.74 -17.90 15.25
C GLU A 470 -5.34 -17.27 15.21
N VAL A 471 -4.34 -18.04 15.64
CA VAL A 471 -2.93 -17.72 15.43
C VAL A 471 -2.18 -18.94 14.95
N PHE A 472 -1.38 -18.75 13.89
CA PHE A 472 -0.48 -19.75 13.33
C PHE A 472 0.96 -19.32 13.61
N VAL A 473 1.76 -20.18 14.24
CA VAL A 473 3.13 -19.87 14.67
C VAL A 473 4.11 -20.93 14.17
N GLY A 474 5.08 -20.53 13.35
CA GLY A 474 6.18 -21.35 12.89
C GLY A 474 7.50 -20.91 13.54
N ALA A 475 8.02 -21.72 14.45
CA ALA A 475 9.23 -21.38 15.20
C ALA A 475 10.52 -21.53 14.36
N ASP A 476 10.49 -22.31 13.30
CA ASP A 476 11.60 -22.48 12.36
C ASP A 476 11.30 -21.80 11.01
N PRO A 477 11.85 -20.60 10.76
CA PRO A 477 11.65 -19.91 9.49
C PRO A 477 12.23 -20.65 8.26
N ALA A 478 13.16 -21.60 8.47
CA ALA A 478 13.73 -22.41 7.39
C ALA A 478 12.80 -23.53 6.95
N ASN A 479 11.84 -23.93 7.80
CA ASN A 479 10.85 -24.94 7.50
C ASN A 479 9.42 -24.36 7.59
N PRO A 480 8.97 -23.59 6.60
CA PRO A 480 7.70 -22.87 6.65
C PRO A 480 6.48 -23.80 6.74
N ASN A 481 6.60 -25.06 6.31
CA ASN A 481 5.50 -26.03 6.34
C ASN A 481 5.30 -26.69 7.73
N HIS A 482 6.16 -26.37 8.69
CA HIS A 482 6.04 -26.83 10.08
C HIS A 482 5.66 -25.66 10.99
N TYR A 483 4.44 -25.71 11.52
CA TYR A 483 3.90 -24.67 12.42
C TYR A 483 2.77 -25.22 13.29
N THR A 484 2.38 -24.45 14.30
CA THR A 484 1.28 -24.72 15.20
C THR A 484 0.12 -23.75 14.93
N GLU A 485 -1.08 -24.22 15.16
CA GLU A 485 -2.32 -23.48 15.02
C GLU A 485 -3.08 -23.48 16.36
N PHE A 486 -3.64 -22.35 16.73
CA PHE A 486 -4.45 -22.15 17.92
C PHE A 486 -5.71 -21.40 17.55
N GLU A 487 -6.84 -21.92 17.99
CA GLU A 487 -8.16 -21.34 17.78
C GLU A 487 -8.88 -21.13 19.11
N VAL A 488 -9.54 -19.99 19.27
CA VAL A 488 -10.40 -19.71 20.43
C VAL A 488 -11.69 -19.05 19.99
N ALA A 489 -12.82 -19.66 20.39
CA ALA A 489 -14.16 -19.16 20.12
C ALA A 489 -14.64 -18.17 21.20
N PRO A 490 -15.67 -17.33 20.93
CA PRO A 490 -16.28 -16.44 21.93
C PRO A 490 -16.89 -17.15 23.14
N THR A 491 -17.10 -18.46 23.05
CA THR A 491 -17.56 -19.31 24.17
C THR A 491 -16.44 -19.74 25.12
N GLY A 492 -15.17 -19.51 24.75
CA GLY A 492 -14.00 -20.04 25.44
C GLY A 492 -13.58 -21.44 25.00
N GLU A 493 -14.31 -22.05 24.08
CA GLU A 493 -13.87 -23.29 23.43
C GLU A 493 -12.60 -23.05 22.65
N LYS A 494 -11.70 -24.01 22.64
CA LYS A 494 -10.39 -23.92 21.97
C LYS A 494 -10.06 -25.17 21.18
N LEU A 495 -9.09 -25.02 20.27
CA LEU A 495 -8.44 -26.09 19.54
C LEU A 495 -6.98 -25.71 19.36
N ASP A 496 -6.07 -26.67 19.52
CA ASP A 496 -4.70 -26.51 19.03
C ASP A 496 -4.27 -27.77 18.24
N LEU A 497 -3.36 -27.56 17.30
CA LEU A 497 -2.81 -28.63 16.48
C LEU A 497 -1.42 -28.26 15.98
N VAL A 498 -0.63 -29.29 15.61
CA VAL A 498 0.63 -29.12 14.91
C VAL A 498 0.51 -29.56 13.46
N LEU A 499 1.14 -28.81 12.57
CA LEU A 499 1.10 -29.05 11.14
C LEU A 499 2.52 -29.35 10.61
N HIS A 500 2.57 -30.38 9.79
CA HIS A 500 3.68 -30.70 8.90
C HIS A 500 3.09 -30.86 7.49
N LEU A 501 2.75 -29.74 6.85
CA LEU A 501 1.98 -29.77 5.62
C LEU A 501 2.50 -30.81 4.61
N PRO A 502 1.59 -31.61 4.03
CA PRO A 502 0.12 -31.53 4.11
C PRO A 502 -0.51 -32.20 5.34
N ALA A 503 0.26 -32.83 6.24
CA ALA A 503 -0.26 -33.52 7.41
C ALA A 503 -0.64 -32.56 8.53
N LYS A 504 -1.72 -32.91 9.27
CA LYS A 504 -2.24 -32.19 10.44
C LYS A 504 -2.43 -33.17 11.59
N ASP A 505 -1.88 -32.88 12.75
CA ASP A 505 -2.04 -33.68 13.96
C ASP A 505 -2.96 -32.97 14.95
N PHE A 506 -4.18 -33.43 15.04
CA PHE A 506 -5.22 -32.95 15.95
C PHE A 506 -5.18 -33.63 17.33
N ALA A 507 -4.32 -34.63 17.53
CA ALA A 507 -4.14 -35.29 18.81
C ALA A 507 -3.07 -34.60 19.67
N TRP A 508 -2.26 -33.75 19.05
CA TRP A 508 -1.28 -32.94 19.78
C TRP A 508 -1.96 -31.87 20.62
N SER A 509 -1.44 -31.59 21.81
CA SER A 509 -1.88 -30.46 22.63
C SER A 509 -0.70 -29.72 23.24
N SER A 510 -0.75 -28.42 23.15
CA SER A 510 0.29 -27.51 23.60
C SER A 510 0.25 -27.21 25.10
N GLY A 511 -0.88 -27.46 25.76
CA GLY A 511 -1.17 -26.90 27.08
C GLY A 511 -1.53 -25.41 27.06
N CYS A 512 -1.95 -24.87 25.92
CA CYS A 512 -2.43 -23.50 25.80
C CYS A 512 -3.60 -23.23 26.75
N GLU A 513 -3.52 -22.14 27.49
CA GLU A 513 -4.63 -21.61 28.29
C GLU A 513 -5.24 -20.39 27.60
N ALA A 514 -6.57 -20.30 27.61
CA ALA A 514 -7.27 -19.17 27.06
C ALA A 514 -8.43 -18.72 27.97
N ALA A 515 -8.69 -17.43 28.00
CA ALA A 515 -9.86 -16.85 28.65
C ALA A 515 -10.53 -15.85 27.72
N VAL A 516 -11.86 -15.82 27.79
CA VAL A 516 -12.70 -14.98 26.93
C VAL A 516 -13.66 -14.16 27.76
N ARG A 517 -13.85 -12.92 27.36
CA ARG A 517 -14.88 -12.04 27.90
C ARG A 517 -15.70 -11.42 26.77
N VAL A 518 -17.03 -11.48 26.88
CA VAL A 518 -17.96 -10.85 25.94
C VAL A 518 -18.61 -9.63 26.58
N ASP A 519 -18.26 -8.45 26.11
CA ASP A 519 -18.92 -7.20 26.48
C ASP A 519 -20.10 -6.94 25.53
N ARG A 520 -21.31 -7.29 25.99
CA ARG A 520 -22.55 -7.14 25.22
C ARG A 520 -22.95 -5.68 25.00
N ARG A 521 -22.53 -4.77 25.90
CA ARG A 521 -22.83 -3.34 25.80
C ARG A 521 -22.00 -2.67 24.70
N ARG A 522 -20.69 -2.93 24.72
CA ARG A 522 -19.73 -2.43 23.71
C ARG A 522 -19.80 -3.23 22.40
N ARG A 523 -20.41 -4.43 22.42
CA ARG A 523 -20.37 -5.41 21.33
C ARG A 523 -18.94 -5.75 20.90
N VAL A 524 -18.12 -6.06 21.88
CA VAL A 524 -16.74 -6.48 21.72
C VAL A 524 -16.52 -7.75 22.52
N TRP A 525 -15.80 -8.70 21.99
CA TRP A 525 -15.29 -9.80 22.77
C TRP A 525 -13.77 -9.77 22.77
N THR A 526 -13.18 -10.11 23.89
CA THR A 526 -11.74 -10.16 24.13
C THR A 526 -11.32 -11.58 24.40
N THR A 527 -10.13 -11.93 23.93
CA THR A 527 -9.51 -13.24 24.18
C THR A 527 -8.08 -13.01 24.62
N GLU A 528 -7.70 -13.63 25.73
CA GLU A 528 -6.32 -13.80 26.13
C GLU A 528 -5.91 -15.25 25.93
N MET A 529 -4.79 -15.47 25.27
CA MET A 529 -4.14 -16.77 25.12
C MET A 529 -2.78 -16.74 25.81
N ARG A 530 -2.42 -17.84 26.49
CA ARG A 530 -1.11 -18.09 27.05
C ARG A 530 -0.58 -19.42 26.50
N ILE A 531 0.43 -19.35 25.67
CA ILE A 531 1.00 -20.50 24.94
C ILE A 531 2.38 -20.81 25.51
N PRO A 532 2.65 -22.03 26.01
CA PRO A 532 3.98 -22.41 26.47
C PRO A 532 5.00 -22.37 25.32
N LEU A 533 6.09 -21.63 25.47
CA LEU A 533 7.16 -21.56 24.47
C LEU A 533 7.79 -22.93 24.19
N ALA A 534 7.87 -23.78 25.22
CA ALA A 534 8.38 -25.14 25.09
C ALA A 534 7.53 -26.04 24.16
N ALA A 535 6.25 -25.71 23.96
CA ALA A 535 5.39 -26.41 23.00
C ALA A 535 5.65 -25.96 21.54
N LEU A 536 6.19 -24.75 21.35
CA LEU A 536 6.45 -24.16 20.05
C LEU A 536 7.87 -24.46 19.53
N SER A 537 8.85 -24.53 20.44
CA SER A 537 10.25 -24.75 20.06
C SER A 537 11.03 -25.37 21.22
N ALA A 538 11.94 -26.28 20.88
CA ALA A 538 12.93 -26.81 21.86
C ALA A 538 13.92 -25.73 22.29
N ALA A 539 14.24 -24.76 21.40
CA ALA A 539 15.12 -23.63 21.71
C ALA A 539 14.30 -22.44 22.22
N GLN A 540 14.64 -21.93 23.39
CA GLN A 540 14.00 -20.73 23.94
C GLN A 540 14.35 -19.52 23.08
N PRO A 541 13.37 -18.66 22.72
CA PRO A 541 13.65 -17.44 22.01
C PRO A 541 14.39 -16.43 22.92
N ALA A 542 15.25 -15.63 22.31
CA ALA A 542 15.92 -14.47 22.91
C ALA A 542 15.44 -13.18 22.25
N PRO A 543 15.67 -12.00 22.83
CA PRO A 543 15.44 -10.75 22.13
C PRO A 543 16.09 -10.73 20.75
N GLY A 544 15.32 -10.34 19.71
CA GLY A 544 15.74 -10.39 18.31
C GLY A 544 15.44 -11.69 17.58
N THR A 545 15.09 -12.78 18.27
CA THR A 545 14.65 -14.03 17.62
C THR A 545 13.46 -13.74 16.70
N ARG A 546 13.46 -14.35 15.51
CA ARG A 546 12.41 -14.21 14.51
C ARG A 546 11.74 -15.53 14.23
N TRP A 547 10.41 -15.58 14.36
CA TRP A 547 9.56 -16.68 13.96
C TRP A 547 8.61 -16.25 12.84
N ARG A 548 7.90 -17.21 12.25
CA ARG A 548 6.80 -16.94 11.32
C ARG A 548 5.49 -16.88 12.09
N ILE A 549 4.60 -15.96 11.71
CA ILE A 549 3.29 -15.82 12.36
C ILE A 549 2.26 -15.29 11.36
N ASN A 550 1.02 -15.76 11.48
CA ASN A 550 -0.13 -15.04 10.95
C ASN A 550 -1.29 -15.10 11.94
N LEU A 551 -2.20 -14.14 11.85
CA LEU A 551 -3.32 -13.96 12.76
C LEU A 551 -4.58 -13.86 11.93
N TYR A 552 -5.65 -14.53 12.39
CA TYR A 552 -6.90 -14.62 11.65
C TYR A 552 -8.11 -14.42 12.54
N ARG A 553 -9.25 -14.13 11.90
CA ARG A 553 -10.56 -14.09 12.51
C ARG A 553 -11.66 -14.48 11.54
N HIS A 554 -12.49 -15.45 11.90
CA HIS A 554 -13.77 -15.69 11.25
C HIS A 554 -14.86 -14.83 11.89
N ASP A 555 -15.64 -14.11 11.08
CA ASP A 555 -16.81 -13.35 11.44
C ASP A 555 -17.97 -13.76 10.53
N LEU A 556 -18.78 -14.71 10.99
CA LEU A 556 -19.84 -15.29 10.17
C LEU A 556 -21.01 -14.32 9.93
N ALA A 557 -21.23 -13.38 10.86
CA ALA A 557 -22.28 -12.38 10.70
C ALA A 557 -22.02 -11.50 9.46
N HIS A 558 -20.73 -11.23 9.18
CA HIS A 558 -20.29 -10.44 8.03
C HIS A 558 -19.77 -11.29 6.88
N ARG A 559 -19.81 -12.62 6.98
CA ARG A 559 -19.22 -13.56 6.01
C ARG A 559 -17.78 -13.21 5.67
N ALA A 560 -17.00 -12.86 6.70
CA ALA A 560 -15.64 -12.39 6.53
C ALA A 560 -14.66 -13.33 7.23
N PHE A 561 -13.57 -13.64 6.51
CA PHE A 561 -12.39 -14.25 7.07
C PHE A 561 -11.27 -13.21 6.99
N LEU A 562 -10.93 -12.61 8.13
CA LEU A 562 -9.93 -11.56 8.23
C LEU A 562 -8.56 -12.14 8.51
N ALA A 563 -7.53 -11.50 7.98
CA ALA A 563 -6.14 -11.82 8.23
C ALA A 563 -5.32 -10.58 8.56
N TRP A 564 -4.29 -10.75 9.40
CA TRP A 564 -3.26 -9.73 9.58
C TRP A 564 -2.46 -9.52 8.31
N ASN A 565 -1.97 -10.62 7.71
CA ASN A 565 -1.42 -10.60 6.36
C ASN A 565 -2.25 -11.52 5.45
N PRO A 566 -3.04 -10.97 4.51
CA PRO A 566 -3.80 -11.75 3.55
C PRO A 566 -2.92 -12.77 2.81
N THR A 567 -3.44 -13.97 2.65
CA THR A 567 -2.73 -15.04 1.95
C THR A 567 -2.84 -14.92 0.42
N ALA A 568 -3.82 -14.16 -0.06
CA ALA A 568 -4.19 -14.06 -1.48
C ALA A 568 -4.65 -15.39 -2.09
N THR A 569 -5.04 -16.35 -1.24
CA THR A 569 -5.63 -17.65 -1.59
C THR A 569 -6.87 -17.89 -0.73
N ALA A 570 -7.65 -18.91 -1.05
CA ALA A 570 -8.80 -19.31 -0.23
C ALA A 570 -8.39 -20.02 1.07
N SER A 571 -7.10 -20.31 1.26
CA SER A 571 -6.58 -21.05 2.40
C SER A 571 -5.78 -20.16 3.35
N ALA A 572 -6.02 -20.31 4.67
CA ALA A 572 -5.15 -19.77 5.71
C ALA A 572 -3.79 -20.49 5.76
N HIS A 573 -3.76 -21.75 5.34
CA HIS A 573 -2.55 -22.57 5.30
C HIS A 573 -1.66 -22.24 4.09
N THR A 574 -1.13 -21.02 4.06
CA THR A 574 -0.26 -20.46 3.03
C THR A 574 0.98 -19.89 3.73
N PRO A 575 1.87 -20.76 4.27
CA PRO A 575 2.94 -20.33 5.18
C PRO A 575 3.96 -19.37 4.55
N GLU A 576 4.11 -19.36 3.22
CA GLU A 576 4.92 -18.38 2.50
C GLU A 576 4.41 -16.94 2.69
N ARG A 577 3.13 -16.78 3.05
CA ARG A 577 2.51 -15.48 3.34
C ARG A 577 2.48 -15.13 4.83
N PHE A 578 2.96 -15.98 5.72
CA PHE A 578 3.07 -15.61 7.13
C PHE A 578 4.08 -14.48 7.30
N GLY A 579 3.73 -13.48 8.11
CA GLY A 579 4.64 -12.42 8.51
C GLY A 579 5.69 -12.91 9.49
N PHE A 580 6.37 -11.97 10.13
CA PHE A 580 7.40 -12.26 11.12
C PHE A 580 6.97 -11.81 12.51
N LEU A 581 7.17 -12.68 13.50
CA LEU A 581 7.17 -12.36 14.91
C LEU A 581 8.61 -12.09 15.34
N VAL A 582 8.86 -10.94 15.95
CA VAL A 582 10.14 -10.59 16.55
C VAL A 582 9.96 -10.50 18.07
N PHE A 583 10.75 -11.25 18.81
CA PHE A 583 10.77 -11.18 20.27
C PHE A 583 11.51 -9.90 20.69
N GLY A 584 10.80 -8.97 21.33
CA GLY A 584 11.34 -7.69 21.81
C GLY A 584 12.12 -7.82 23.12
N ASP A 585 12.80 -6.73 23.49
CA ASP A 585 13.49 -6.61 24.77
C ASP A 585 12.49 -6.46 25.91
#